data_48578876ea12b9340718574ae3418974
#
_entry.id   48578876ea12b9340718574ae3418974
#
_cell.length_a   1.000
_cell.length_b   1.000
_cell.length_c   1.000
_cell.angle_alpha   90.00
_cell.angle_beta   90.00
_cell.angle_gamma   90.00
#
_symmetry.space_group_name_H-M   'P 1'
#
loop_
_entity.id
_entity.type
_entity.pdbx_description
1 polymer ?
#
loop_
_entity_poly.entity_id
_entity_poly.type
_entity_poly.pdbx_seq_one_letter_code
_entity_poly.pdbx_strand_id
1 'polypeptide(L)'
;WLQNFFVLCIVAAIGNGTFSLWQSQNKWRDMSHTESVDLPDFNDRLFGFSKTKPNTVVVMLDAFTGTHMRQIVEEFPDIKDAYRGFTWYSDTLATGGNTITSIASMLCGLRCTPEALNAEKPENLLAEKINRHYAEFVNTLGNDVEASIYERNWLEPQRFKQHAKVDALTIRSLGDSYLNRFIEANNLEVGKGSSDSFLLAVSFFNATPWSMKNLIYRDGRWISDFMRDKSSTLLLRALRDWALFEQLPDISNVNAEKSTFKFIDSEMTHRPWMMELGKCRLQKDVKQHVRDDGLNENHLATEVCALRSLSKWFGWMREQGIYDNTRIILASDHGQPDSPEAKSRLSGMDDGVAAAFFLMKDFNADYPFKESKELTSNKNIGEIIAGRPAREDIHRRTFFKGAPKMDDFNGQLFIIDGPILDKQSWKEH
;
A
#
# COMPACT_ATOMS: atom_id res chain seq x y z
N TRP A 1 42.99 40.74 8.56
CA TRP A 1 41.54 41.00 8.74
C TRP A 1 40.69 39.92 8.04
N LEU A 2 40.94 39.60 6.79
CA LEU A 2 40.22 38.60 6.00
C LEU A 2 40.29 37.20 6.63
N GLN A 3 41.45 36.81 7.12
CA GLN A 3 41.69 35.51 7.77
C GLN A 3 40.89 35.34 9.06
N ASN A 4 40.82 36.38 9.90
CA ASN A 4 40.03 36.37 11.12
C ASN A 4 38.53 36.35 10.83
N PHE A 5 38.10 37.01 9.76
CA PHE A 5 36.70 36.97 9.30
C PHE A 5 36.29 35.54 8.83
N PHE A 6 37.14 34.89 8.06
CA PHE A 6 36.92 33.49 7.64
C PHE A 6 36.85 32.52 8.82
N VAL A 7 37.74 32.66 9.81
CA VAL A 7 37.72 31.85 11.03
C VAL A 7 36.41 32.07 11.81
N LEU A 8 35.97 33.31 11.92
CA LEU A 8 34.69 33.63 12.59
C LEU A 8 33.49 33.02 11.87
N CYS A 9 33.49 33.04 10.53
CA CYS A 9 32.43 32.41 9.72
C CYS A 9 32.43 30.87 9.88
N ILE A 10 33.58 30.24 9.93
CA ILE A 10 33.71 28.81 10.15
C ILE A 10 33.21 28.42 11.56
N VAL A 11 33.62 29.16 12.58
CA VAL A 11 33.17 28.92 13.97
C VAL A 11 31.66 29.12 14.10
N ALA A 12 31.10 30.15 13.47
CA ALA A 12 29.67 30.39 13.44
C ALA A 12 28.89 29.28 12.70
N ALA A 13 29.44 28.79 11.57
CA ALA A 13 28.86 27.67 10.81
C ALA A 13 28.89 26.36 11.61
N ILE A 14 29.96 26.06 12.30
CA ILE A 14 30.12 24.88 13.19
C ILE A 14 29.14 25.02 14.37
N GLY A 15 29.07 26.20 15.02
CA GLY A 15 28.18 26.45 16.13
C GLY A 15 26.69 26.30 15.73
N ASN A 16 26.30 26.83 14.57
CA ASN A 16 24.95 26.67 14.03
C ASN A 16 24.65 25.21 13.64
N GLY A 17 25.62 24.51 13.07
CA GLY A 17 25.48 23.10 12.71
C GLY A 17 25.28 22.21 13.93
N THR A 18 26.09 22.41 14.99
CA THR A 18 25.96 21.65 16.26
C THR A 18 24.64 21.98 17.00
N PHE A 19 24.20 23.22 17.00
CA PHE A 19 22.92 23.61 17.58
C PHE A 19 21.72 23.01 16.81
N SER A 20 21.79 23.02 15.49
CA SER A 20 20.76 22.38 14.63
C SER A 20 20.73 20.86 14.82
N LEU A 21 21.88 20.21 14.97
CA LEU A 21 21.96 18.78 15.31
C LEU A 21 21.32 18.48 16.67
N TRP A 22 21.63 19.29 17.68
CA TRP A 22 21.05 19.14 19.02
C TRP A 22 19.54 19.36 19.02
N GLN A 23 19.04 20.40 18.31
CA GLN A 23 17.60 20.63 18.14
C GLN A 23 16.91 19.47 17.39
N SER A 24 17.55 18.97 16.31
CA SER A 24 17.00 17.87 15.54
C SER A 24 16.99 16.58 16.36
N GLN A 25 18.02 16.31 17.15
CA GLN A 25 18.05 15.14 18.05
C GLN A 25 16.98 15.22 19.15
N ASN A 26 16.77 16.40 19.75
CA ASN A 26 15.73 16.57 20.76
C ASN A 26 14.34 16.43 20.13
N LYS A 27 14.10 17.04 18.98
CA LYS A 27 12.85 16.93 18.24
C LYS A 27 12.58 15.50 17.77
N TRP A 28 13.61 14.79 17.35
CA TRP A 28 13.55 13.37 17.01
C TRP A 28 13.26 12.50 18.23
N ARG A 29 13.88 12.80 19.37
CA ARG A 29 13.62 12.11 20.64
C ARG A 29 12.19 12.37 21.12
N ASP A 30 11.71 13.60 21.03
CA ASP A 30 10.30 13.95 21.35
C ASP A 30 9.33 13.30 20.37
N MET A 31 9.64 13.24 19.07
CA MET A 31 8.84 12.55 18.05
C MET A 31 8.88 11.03 18.23
N SER A 32 10.03 10.44 18.55
CA SER A 32 10.15 9.01 18.83
C SER A 32 9.46 8.60 20.14
N HIS A 33 9.30 9.52 21.09
CA HIS A 33 8.49 9.32 22.29
C HIS A 33 6.99 9.59 22.08
N THR A 34 6.61 10.40 21.07
CA THR A 34 5.20 10.68 20.75
C THR A 34 4.62 9.67 19.76
N GLU A 35 5.45 8.93 19.02
CA GLU A 35 5.03 7.85 18.10
C GLU A 35 5.23 6.44 18.68
N SER A 36 5.64 6.27 19.91
CA SER A 36 5.43 5.03 20.65
C SER A 36 3.94 4.95 21.04
N VAL A 37 3.07 4.79 20.04
CA VAL A 37 1.79 4.13 20.28
C VAL A 37 2.15 2.82 20.99
N ASP A 38 1.63 2.63 22.19
CA ASP A 38 1.89 1.40 22.94
C ASP A 38 1.57 0.21 22.03
N LEU A 39 2.62 -0.50 21.60
CA LEU A 39 2.53 -1.63 20.67
C LEU A 39 1.46 -2.66 21.03
N PRO A 40 1.14 -2.95 22.30
CA PRO A 40 0.06 -3.84 22.68
C PRO A 40 -1.32 -3.37 22.22
N ASP A 41 -1.68 -2.09 22.48
CA ASP A 41 -3.02 -1.54 22.17
C ASP A 41 -3.27 -1.40 20.67
N PHE A 42 -2.22 -1.11 19.94
CA PHE A 42 -2.21 -0.99 18.49
C PHE A 42 -2.44 -2.35 17.79
N ASN A 43 -1.69 -3.40 18.20
CA ASN A 43 -1.82 -4.73 17.65
C ASN A 43 -3.21 -5.32 17.96
N ASP A 44 -3.72 -5.08 19.15
CA ASP A 44 -5.01 -5.60 19.57
C ASP A 44 -6.15 -5.04 18.73
N ARG A 45 -6.08 -3.79 18.28
CA ARG A 45 -7.10 -3.22 17.40
C ARG A 45 -6.88 -3.53 15.92
N LEU A 46 -5.65 -3.40 15.38
CA LEU A 46 -5.39 -3.62 13.95
C LEU A 46 -5.52 -5.09 13.55
N PHE A 47 -5.06 -6.00 14.41
CA PHE A 47 -5.05 -7.44 14.15
C PHE A 47 -5.98 -8.24 15.05
N GLY A 48 -6.85 -7.57 15.82
CA GLY A 48 -7.88 -8.19 16.65
C GLY A 48 -9.15 -8.50 15.84
N PHE A 49 -9.70 -9.68 16.05
CA PHE A 49 -10.93 -10.19 15.41
C PHE A 49 -11.98 -10.55 16.44
N SER A 50 -13.24 -10.56 16.03
CA SER A 50 -14.33 -11.07 16.83
C SER A 50 -14.61 -12.55 16.52
N LYS A 51 -14.75 -13.36 17.56
CA LYS A 51 -15.19 -14.76 17.44
C LYS A 51 -16.66 -14.89 17.05
N THR A 52 -17.48 -13.96 17.47
CA THR A 52 -18.94 -14.10 17.41
C THR A 52 -19.62 -13.11 16.47
N LYS A 53 -18.92 -12.05 16.08
CA LYS A 53 -19.45 -11.00 15.21
C LYS A 53 -18.73 -11.05 13.85
N PRO A 54 -19.35 -10.49 12.79
CA PRO A 54 -18.71 -10.42 11.48
C PRO A 54 -17.40 -9.63 11.50
N ASN A 55 -16.42 -10.14 10.78
CA ASN A 55 -15.16 -9.43 10.53
C ASN A 55 -15.04 -9.12 9.03
N THR A 56 -14.49 -7.98 8.68
CA THR A 56 -14.15 -7.64 7.29
C THR A 56 -12.70 -7.19 7.24
N VAL A 57 -11.92 -7.83 6.39
CA VAL A 57 -10.51 -7.51 6.14
C VAL A 57 -10.30 -7.18 4.68
N VAL A 58 -9.69 -6.04 4.43
CA VAL A 58 -9.21 -5.63 3.11
C VAL A 58 -7.69 -5.53 3.17
N VAL A 59 -6.99 -6.32 2.36
CA VAL A 59 -5.55 -6.20 2.17
C VAL A 59 -5.30 -5.65 0.78
N MET A 60 -4.75 -4.45 0.71
CA MET A 60 -4.29 -3.85 -0.52
C MET A 60 -2.87 -4.33 -0.80
N LEU A 61 -2.66 -4.91 -1.97
CA LEU A 61 -1.38 -5.41 -2.48
C LEU A 61 -0.93 -4.50 -3.62
N ASP A 62 -0.10 -3.51 -3.30
CA ASP A 62 0.35 -2.48 -4.24
C ASP A 62 0.96 -3.10 -5.49
N ALA A 63 0.41 -2.71 -6.64
CA ALA A 63 0.89 -3.09 -7.96
C ALA A 63 0.79 -4.59 -8.31
N PHE A 64 0.01 -5.39 -7.58
CA PHE A 64 -0.27 -6.77 -7.97
C PHE A 64 -1.05 -6.79 -9.29
N THR A 65 -0.51 -7.43 -10.31
CA THR A 65 -1.11 -7.44 -11.65
C THR A 65 -2.21 -8.50 -11.77
N GLY A 66 -3.45 -8.07 -11.94
CA GLY A 66 -4.62 -8.97 -11.92
C GLY A 66 -4.56 -10.11 -12.95
N THR A 67 -3.98 -9.87 -14.13
CA THR A 67 -3.79 -10.89 -15.18
C THR A 67 -2.79 -11.98 -14.80
N HIS A 68 -1.83 -11.72 -13.91
CA HIS A 68 -0.88 -12.73 -13.43
C HIS A 68 -1.57 -13.86 -12.65
N MET A 69 -2.74 -13.59 -12.06
CA MET A 69 -3.46 -14.59 -11.29
C MET A 69 -3.78 -15.84 -12.09
N ARG A 70 -3.97 -15.74 -13.42
CA ARG A 70 -4.17 -16.91 -14.30
C ARG A 70 -2.95 -17.83 -14.26
N GLN A 71 -1.76 -17.28 -14.44
CA GLN A 71 -0.51 -18.05 -14.38
C GLN A 71 -0.26 -18.59 -12.98
N ILE A 72 -0.57 -17.80 -11.94
CA ILE A 72 -0.42 -18.23 -10.54
C ILE A 72 -1.23 -19.48 -10.26
N VAL A 73 -2.50 -19.53 -10.64
CA VAL A 73 -3.34 -20.72 -10.37
C VAL A 73 -3.03 -21.92 -11.25
N GLU A 74 -2.41 -21.71 -12.40
CA GLU A 74 -1.93 -22.76 -13.31
C GLU A 74 -0.59 -23.34 -12.86
N GLU A 75 0.38 -22.50 -12.49
CA GLU A 75 1.73 -22.91 -12.12
C GLU A 75 1.86 -23.32 -10.62
N PHE A 76 0.98 -22.80 -9.75
CA PHE A 76 1.03 -22.99 -8.28
C PHE A 76 -0.32 -23.48 -7.72
N PRO A 77 -0.67 -24.77 -7.90
CA PRO A 77 -1.95 -25.33 -7.47
C PRO A 77 -2.16 -25.26 -5.95
N ASP A 78 -1.10 -25.23 -5.14
CA ASP A 78 -1.15 -25.04 -3.68
C ASP A 78 -1.88 -23.76 -3.27
N ILE A 79 -1.73 -22.69 -4.06
CA ILE A 79 -2.45 -21.43 -3.83
C ILE A 79 -3.94 -21.64 -4.05
N LYS A 80 -4.33 -22.27 -5.14
CA LYS A 80 -5.74 -22.53 -5.47
C LYS A 80 -6.44 -23.31 -4.34
N ASP A 81 -5.77 -24.31 -3.78
CA ASP A 81 -6.30 -25.12 -2.69
C ASP A 81 -6.40 -24.34 -1.37
N ALA A 82 -5.40 -23.52 -1.07
CA ALA A 82 -5.38 -22.70 0.15
C ALA A 82 -6.48 -21.61 0.15
N TYR A 83 -6.91 -21.17 -1.04
CA TYR A 83 -7.89 -20.12 -1.26
C TYR A 83 -9.32 -20.64 -1.49
N ARG A 84 -9.68 -21.74 -0.85
CA ARG A 84 -11.08 -22.24 -0.81
C ARG A 84 -12.01 -21.18 -0.25
N GLY A 85 -13.15 -20.98 -0.91
CA GLY A 85 -14.14 -19.94 -0.61
C GLY A 85 -13.90 -18.61 -1.32
N PHE A 86 -12.77 -18.46 -2.04
CA PHE A 86 -12.49 -17.24 -2.79
C PHE A 86 -13.03 -17.28 -4.22
N THR A 87 -13.46 -16.10 -4.67
CA THR A 87 -13.78 -15.81 -6.08
C THR A 87 -12.74 -14.80 -6.59
N TRP A 88 -12.09 -15.13 -7.69
CA TRP A 88 -11.23 -14.21 -8.43
C TRP A 88 -12.07 -13.47 -9.48
N TYR A 89 -12.09 -12.14 -9.41
CA TYR A 89 -12.75 -11.29 -10.39
C TYR A 89 -11.71 -10.89 -11.44
N SER A 90 -11.66 -11.65 -12.55
CA SER A 90 -10.59 -11.53 -13.54
C SER A 90 -10.69 -10.31 -14.44
N ASP A 91 -11.83 -9.63 -14.47
CA ASP A 91 -12.05 -8.37 -15.21
C ASP A 91 -12.25 -7.21 -14.22
N THR A 92 -11.21 -6.91 -13.43
CA THR A 92 -11.24 -5.83 -12.45
C THR A 92 -10.40 -4.65 -12.92
N LEU A 93 -11.07 -3.51 -13.11
CA LEU A 93 -10.44 -2.26 -13.54
C LEU A 93 -9.87 -1.50 -12.32
N ALA A 94 -8.61 -1.07 -12.40
CA ALA A 94 -8.05 -0.06 -11.52
C ALA A 94 -8.70 1.31 -11.77
N THR A 95 -8.87 2.13 -10.74
CA THR A 95 -9.38 3.51 -10.89
C THR A 95 -8.34 4.45 -11.47
N GLY A 96 -7.06 4.14 -11.27
CA GLY A 96 -5.95 4.94 -11.77
C GLY A 96 -4.68 4.13 -12.00
N GLY A 97 -3.74 4.70 -12.74
CA GLY A 97 -2.50 4.05 -13.17
C GLY A 97 -1.34 4.09 -12.16
N ASN A 98 -1.58 4.56 -10.95
CA ASN A 98 -0.61 4.54 -9.84
C ASN A 98 -1.33 4.62 -8.51
N THR A 99 -0.62 4.28 -7.43
CA THR A 99 -1.16 4.20 -6.06
C THR A 99 -1.89 5.48 -5.64
N ILE A 100 -1.29 6.62 -5.89
CA ILE A 100 -1.84 7.92 -5.46
C ILE A 100 -3.18 8.23 -6.13
N THR A 101 -3.41 7.77 -7.37
CA THR A 101 -4.66 8.00 -8.11
C THR A 101 -5.73 6.93 -7.85
N SER A 102 -5.38 5.81 -7.22
CA SER A 102 -6.27 4.66 -7.13
C SER A 102 -6.65 4.25 -5.70
N ILE A 103 -5.70 4.25 -4.75
CA ILE A 103 -5.92 3.71 -3.41
C ILE A 103 -7.10 4.36 -2.65
N ALA A 104 -7.28 5.66 -2.80
CA ALA A 104 -8.37 6.36 -2.09
C ALA A 104 -9.74 5.81 -2.47
N SER A 105 -9.96 5.49 -3.74
CA SER A 105 -11.23 4.96 -4.24
C SER A 105 -11.54 3.55 -3.73
N MET A 106 -10.53 2.77 -3.30
CA MET A 106 -10.77 1.44 -2.72
C MET A 106 -11.53 1.51 -1.40
N LEU A 107 -11.33 2.57 -0.60
CA LEU A 107 -12.06 2.79 0.65
C LEU A 107 -13.38 3.54 0.45
N CYS A 108 -13.33 4.70 -0.17
CA CYS A 108 -14.50 5.58 -0.26
C CYS A 108 -15.26 5.51 -1.60
N GLY A 109 -14.89 4.55 -2.45
CA GLY A 109 -15.63 4.25 -3.69
C GLY A 109 -15.64 5.40 -4.69
N LEU A 110 -16.77 5.59 -5.34
CA LEU A 110 -16.98 6.61 -6.37
C LEU A 110 -16.65 8.04 -5.93
N ARG A 111 -16.75 8.34 -4.63
CA ARG A 111 -16.47 9.70 -4.10
C ARG A 111 -14.99 10.06 -4.13
N CYS A 112 -14.12 9.07 -4.18
CA CYS A 112 -12.67 9.25 -4.16
C CYS A 112 -11.99 8.90 -5.49
N THR A 113 -12.75 8.77 -6.57
CA THR A 113 -12.14 8.68 -7.90
C THR A 113 -11.52 10.03 -8.28
N PRO A 114 -10.44 10.06 -9.10
CA PRO A 114 -9.82 11.31 -9.50
C PRO A 114 -10.79 12.33 -10.11
N GLU A 115 -11.71 11.88 -10.96
CA GLU A 115 -12.72 12.73 -11.57
C GLU A 115 -13.71 13.32 -10.56
N ALA A 116 -14.11 12.53 -9.55
CA ALA A 116 -15.03 13.01 -8.52
C ALA A 116 -14.36 14.03 -7.61
N LEU A 117 -13.11 13.79 -7.21
CA LEU A 117 -12.31 14.71 -6.40
C LEU A 117 -11.99 16.03 -7.15
N ASN A 118 -11.77 15.94 -8.48
CA ASN A 118 -11.60 17.13 -9.32
C ASN A 118 -12.88 17.96 -9.46
N ALA A 119 -14.05 17.31 -9.43
CA ALA A 119 -15.34 18.00 -9.49
C ALA A 119 -15.69 18.74 -8.19
N GLU A 120 -15.03 18.43 -7.08
CA GLU A 120 -15.20 19.15 -5.83
C GLU A 120 -14.53 20.53 -5.89
N LYS A 121 -15.03 21.46 -5.07
CA LYS A 121 -14.52 22.84 -5.01
C LYS A 121 -12.99 22.87 -4.91
N PRO A 122 -12.31 23.69 -5.73
CA PRO A 122 -10.85 23.75 -5.79
C PRO A 122 -10.18 24.35 -4.53
N GLU A 123 -10.94 24.86 -3.58
CA GLU A 123 -10.46 25.53 -2.37
C GLU A 123 -9.82 24.59 -1.35
N ASN A 124 -10.05 23.27 -1.50
CA ASN A 124 -9.54 22.26 -0.57
C ASN A 124 -8.45 21.42 -1.20
N LEU A 125 -7.37 21.19 -0.45
CA LEU A 125 -6.32 20.24 -0.84
C LEU A 125 -6.87 18.83 -1.05
N LEU A 126 -6.29 18.06 -1.96
CA LEU A 126 -6.67 16.65 -2.18
C LEU A 126 -6.65 15.83 -0.89
N ALA A 127 -5.61 16.00 -0.06
CA ALA A 127 -5.53 15.31 1.22
C ALA A 127 -6.72 15.63 2.14
N GLU A 128 -7.22 16.87 2.14
CA GLU A 128 -8.40 17.28 2.93
C GLU A 128 -9.66 16.58 2.43
N LYS A 129 -9.90 16.61 1.11
CA LYS A 129 -11.05 15.96 0.48
C LYS A 129 -11.05 14.44 0.79
N ILE A 130 -9.92 13.78 0.59
CA ILE A 130 -9.79 12.33 0.77
C ILE A 130 -9.98 11.92 2.23
N ASN A 131 -9.36 12.61 3.19
CA ASN A 131 -9.51 12.27 4.61
C ASN A 131 -10.93 12.50 5.12
N ARG A 132 -11.64 13.52 4.61
CA ARG A 132 -13.06 13.72 4.86
C ARG A 132 -13.88 12.52 4.36
N HIS A 133 -13.66 12.08 3.12
CA HIS A 133 -14.39 10.93 2.56
C HIS A 133 -14.02 9.61 3.24
N TYR A 134 -12.78 9.43 3.68
CA TYR A 134 -12.39 8.28 4.52
C TYR A 134 -13.18 8.27 5.83
N ALA A 135 -13.27 9.41 6.51
CA ALA A 135 -14.04 9.51 7.74
C ALA A 135 -15.54 9.29 7.50
N GLU A 136 -16.11 9.84 6.42
CA GLU A 136 -17.50 9.63 6.02
C GLU A 136 -17.78 8.14 5.75
N PHE A 137 -16.86 7.44 5.06
CA PHE A 137 -16.98 5.99 4.84
C PHE A 137 -17.03 5.24 6.18
N VAL A 138 -16.07 5.51 7.08
CA VAL A 138 -16.01 4.86 8.39
C VAL A 138 -17.24 5.19 9.24
N ASN A 139 -17.75 6.42 9.17
CA ASN A 139 -18.99 6.80 9.84
C ASN A 139 -20.21 5.95 9.39
N THR A 140 -20.21 5.43 8.14
CA THR A 140 -21.27 4.55 7.67
C THR A 140 -21.24 3.16 8.29
N LEU A 141 -20.09 2.73 8.83
CA LEU A 141 -19.95 1.44 9.51
C LEU A 141 -20.63 1.46 10.89
N GLY A 142 -20.76 2.63 11.50
CA GLY A 142 -21.42 2.82 12.79
C GLY A 142 -20.55 2.46 14.01
N ASN A 143 -21.10 2.68 15.21
CA ASN A 143 -20.37 2.46 16.47
C ASN A 143 -20.26 0.97 16.87
N ASP A 144 -20.97 0.08 16.20
CA ASP A 144 -20.94 -1.35 16.46
C ASP A 144 -19.81 -2.07 15.71
N VAL A 145 -19.03 -1.31 14.92
CA VAL A 145 -17.86 -1.80 14.20
C VAL A 145 -16.60 -1.13 14.73
N GLU A 146 -15.62 -1.94 15.12
CA GLU A 146 -14.27 -1.49 15.42
C GLU A 146 -13.48 -1.37 14.13
N ALA A 147 -13.29 -0.14 13.66
CA ALA A 147 -12.60 0.16 12.42
C ALA A 147 -11.12 0.44 12.65
N SER A 148 -10.27 -0.14 11.79
CA SER A 148 -8.83 0.10 11.77
C SER A 148 -8.37 0.30 10.32
N ILE A 149 -7.66 1.39 10.06
CA ILE A 149 -7.15 1.74 8.74
C ILE A 149 -5.64 1.97 8.84
N TYR A 150 -4.88 1.13 8.17
CA TYR A 150 -3.48 1.35 7.87
C TYR A 150 -3.35 1.69 6.40
N GLU A 151 -3.04 2.96 6.10
CA GLU A 151 -2.88 3.48 4.73
C GLU A 151 -1.80 4.56 4.73
N ARG A 152 -0.80 4.45 3.85
CA ARG A 152 0.44 5.24 3.89
C ARG A 152 0.41 6.51 3.06
N ASN A 153 -0.44 6.56 2.04
CA ASN A 153 -0.38 7.57 0.99
C ASN A 153 -1.18 8.84 1.35
N TRP A 154 -2.47 8.68 1.58
CA TRP A 154 -3.39 9.80 1.79
C TRP A 154 -3.88 9.99 3.22
N LEU A 155 -3.84 8.93 4.03
CA LEU A 155 -4.36 9.00 5.40
C LEU A 155 -3.53 9.98 6.24
N GLU A 156 -4.20 11.00 6.72
CA GLU A 156 -3.67 11.94 7.74
C GLU A 156 -4.54 11.84 8.99
N PRO A 157 -4.09 11.17 10.06
CA PRO A 157 -4.93 10.90 11.23
C PRO A 157 -5.58 12.13 11.85
N GLN A 158 -4.88 13.27 11.83
CA GLN A 158 -5.42 14.52 12.37
C GLN A 158 -6.55 15.09 11.51
N ARG A 159 -6.43 15.06 10.17
CA ARG A 159 -7.48 15.47 9.25
C ARG A 159 -8.67 14.52 9.29
N PHE A 160 -8.41 13.22 9.26
CA PHE A 160 -9.44 12.19 9.40
C PHE A 160 -10.27 12.42 10.67
N LYS A 161 -9.63 12.63 11.82
CA LYS A 161 -10.28 12.81 13.11
C LYS A 161 -11.20 14.05 13.19
N GLN A 162 -10.97 15.09 12.37
CA GLN A 162 -11.84 16.27 12.31
C GLN A 162 -13.23 15.94 11.75
N HIS A 163 -13.36 14.88 10.94
CA HIS A 163 -14.61 14.47 10.26
C HIS A 163 -15.18 13.16 10.78
N ALA A 164 -14.40 12.39 11.55
CA ALA A 164 -14.84 11.12 12.11
C ALA A 164 -15.82 11.34 13.27
N LYS A 165 -16.96 10.65 13.19
CA LYS A 165 -18.01 10.61 14.25
C LYS A 165 -17.94 9.34 15.07
N VAL A 166 -17.22 8.33 14.60
CA VAL A 166 -16.98 7.05 15.27
C VAL A 166 -15.51 6.92 15.62
N ASP A 167 -15.19 6.17 16.66
CA ASP A 167 -13.79 5.86 16.98
C ASP A 167 -13.22 4.89 15.97
N ALA A 168 -12.10 5.26 15.35
CA ALA A 168 -11.37 4.42 14.41
C ALA A 168 -9.87 4.57 14.63
N LEU A 169 -9.17 3.45 14.61
CA LEU A 169 -7.71 3.45 14.61
C LEU A 169 -7.20 3.82 13.21
N THR A 170 -6.41 4.88 13.12
CA THR A 170 -5.84 5.35 11.84
C THR A 170 -4.33 5.43 11.93
N ILE A 171 -3.65 4.78 10.98
CA ILE A 171 -2.20 4.56 11.04
C ILE A 171 -1.59 4.81 9.67
N ARG A 172 -0.49 5.55 9.62
CA ARG A 172 0.35 5.75 8.42
C ARG A 172 1.60 4.87 8.38
N SER A 173 2.10 4.47 9.54
CA SER A 173 3.32 3.68 9.65
C SER A 173 3.22 2.70 10.80
N LEU A 174 3.61 1.46 10.54
CA LEU A 174 3.72 0.41 11.56
C LEU A 174 5.08 0.45 12.29
N GLY A 175 5.94 1.40 11.92
CA GLY A 175 7.32 1.43 12.41
C GLY A 175 8.15 0.25 11.91
N ASP A 176 9.29 0.03 12.54
CA ASP A 176 10.22 -1.04 12.17
C ASP A 176 10.22 -2.23 13.16
N SER A 177 9.26 -2.28 14.09
CA SER A 177 9.22 -3.32 15.13
C SER A 177 9.06 -4.72 14.56
N TYR A 178 8.16 -4.90 13.59
CA TYR A 178 7.97 -6.20 12.91
C TYR A 178 9.20 -6.56 12.08
N LEU A 179 9.77 -5.59 11.38
CA LEU A 179 10.98 -5.76 10.59
C LEU A 179 12.17 -6.20 11.49
N ASN A 180 12.41 -5.50 12.59
CA ASN A 180 13.51 -5.81 13.50
C ASN A 180 13.35 -7.22 14.11
N ARG A 181 12.15 -7.55 14.58
CA ARG A 181 11.84 -8.89 15.09
C ARG A 181 12.07 -9.99 14.05
N PHE A 182 11.66 -9.73 12.79
CA PHE A 182 11.86 -10.68 11.70
C PHE A 182 13.32 -10.84 11.32
N ILE A 183 14.10 -9.75 11.29
CA ILE A 183 15.55 -9.77 11.04
C ILE A 183 16.25 -10.59 12.12
N GLU A 184 15.95 -10.36 13.39
CA GLU A 184 16.51 -11.09 14.52
C GLU A 184 16.16 -12.59 14.47
N ALA A 185 14.88 -12.91 14.28
CA ALA A 185 14.40 -14.30 14.25
C ALA A 185 14.99 -15.12 13.08
N ASN A 186 15.31 -14.48 11.98
CA ASN A 186 15.84 -15.14 10.78
C ASN A 186 17.37 -14.95 10.60
N ASN A 187 18.05 -14.31 11.57
CA ASN A 187 19.49 -14.00 11.53
C ASN A 187 19.90 -13.32 10.21
N LEU A 188 19.12 -12.35 9.74
CA LEU A 188 19.35 -11.66 8.48
C LEU A 188 20.38 -10.55 8.69
N GLU A 189 21.47 -10.57 7.91
CA GLU A 189 22.40 -9.46 7.84
C GLU A 189 21.84 -8.37 6.91
N VAL A 190 21.11 -7.44 7.49
CA VAL A 190 20.64 -6.24 6.78
C VAL A 190 21.54 -5.07 7.18
N GLY A 191 22.21 -4.48 6.20
CA GLY A 191 23.03 -3.28 6.45
C GLY A 191 22.18 -2.22 7.14
N LYS A 192 22.65 -1.70 8.27
CA LYS A 192 21.97 -0.60 8.98
C LYS A 192 21.86 0.59 8.02
N GLY A 193 20.67 0.80 7.47
CA GLY A 193 20.37 2.02 6.73
C GLY A 193 20.58 3.19 7.68
N SER A 194 21.64 3.97 7.45
CA SER A 194 22.02 4.99 8.42
C SER A 194 21.05 6.17 8.35
N SER A 195 20.12 6.25 9.30
CA SER A 195 19.44 7.51 9.65
C SER A 195 20.45 8.65 9.87
N ASP A 196 21.68 8.31 10.28
CA ASP A 196 22.78 9.23 10.51
C ASP A 196 23.19 9.99 9.24
N SER A 197 23.19 9.35 8.07
CA SER A 197 23.52 10.04 6.80
C SER A 197 22.45 11.03 6.37
N PHE A 198 21.17 10.76 6.65
CA PHE A 198 20.09 11.70 6.40
C PHE A 198 20.12 12.87 7.38
N LEU A 199 20.35 12.62 8.67
CA LEU A 199 20.53 13.66 9.68
C LEU A 199 21.73 14.55 9.35
N LEU A 200 22.84 13.98 8.88
CA LEU A 200 23.99 14.73 8.37
C LEU A 200 23.60 15.61 7.17
N ALA A 201 22.88 15.07 6.20
CA ALA A 201 22.44 15.84 5.02
C ALA A 201 21.53 17.01 5.41
N VAL A 202 20.57 16.80 6.33
CA VAL A 202 19.69 17.85 6.86
C VAL A 202 20.51 18.91 7.62
N SER A 203 21.51 18.48 8.38
CA SER A 203 22.40 19.39 9.10
C SER A 203 23.24 20.23 8.14
N PHE A 204 23.81 19.64 7.09
CA PHE A 204 24.48 20.35 6.01
C PHE A 204 23.55 21.32 5.29
N PHE A 205 22.33 20.92 4.99
CA PHE A 205 21.32 21.79 4.39
C PHE A 205 21.02 23.02 5.24
N ASN A 206 20.87 22.83 6.56
CA ASN A 206 20.62 23.93 7.48
C ASN A 206 21.81 24.89 7.61
N ALA A 207 23.04 24.36 7.59
CA ALA A 207 24.27 25.15 7.69
C ALA A 207 24.66 25.85 6.37
N THR A 208 24.07 25.45 5.23
CA THR A 208 24.44 25.94 3.92
C THR A 208 23.71 27.23 3.56
N PRO A 209 24.40 28.26 2.96
CA PRO A 209 23.78 29.45 2.45
C PRO A 209 22.64 29.14 1.46
N TRP A 210 21.60 30.00 1.44
CA TRP A 210 20.38 29.80 0.64
C TRP A 210 20.70 29.48 -0.83
N SER A 211 21.64 30.20 -1.44
CA SER A 211 22.06 30.03 -2.85
C SER A 211 22.66 28.65 -3.18
N MET A 212 23.09 27.91 -2.16
CA MET A 212 23.71 26.58 -2.31
C MET A 212 22.83 25.44 -1.79
N LYS A 213 21.69 25.73 -1.20
CA LYS A 213 20.77 24.70 -0.65
C LYS A 213 20.32 23.68 -1.68
N ASN A 214 20.12 24.10 -2.93
CA ASN A 214 19.75 23.19 -4.02
C ASN A 214 20.82 22.13 -4.34
N LEU A 215 22.10 22.37 -4.02
CA LEU A 215 23.16 21.37 -4.20
C LEU A 215 23.00 20.19 -3.21
N ILE A 216 22.40 20.45 -2.05
CA ILE A 216 22.18 19.43 -1.00
C ILE A 216 20.80 18.80 -1.15
N TYR A 217 19.78 19.61 -1.40
CA TYR A 217 18.37 19.15 -1.50
C TYR A 217 18.05 18.46 -2.83
N ARG A 218 18.52 18.99 -3.96
CA ARG A 218 18.41 18.42 -5.32
C ARG A 218 16.98 17.95 -5.68
N ASP A 219 16.00 18.82 -5.46
CA ASP A 219 14.59 18.51 -5.73
C ASP A 219 14.08 17.22 -5.03
N GLY A 220 14.41 17.10 -3.74
CA GLY A 220 14.05 15.96 -2.91
C GLY A 220 15.04 14.78 -2.95
N ARG A 221 16.01 14.81 -3.85
CA ARG A 221 17.11 13.84 -3.91
C ARG A 221 18.27 14.30 -3.06
N TRP A 222 18.17 14.20 -1.77
CA TRP A 222 19.19 14.65 -0.82
C TRP A 222 20.58 14.10 -1.13
N ILE A 223 21.63 14.89 -0.80
CA ILE A 223 23.04 14.45 -0.93
C ILE A 223 23.30 13.12 -0.19
N SER A 224 22.51 12.81 0.84
CA SER A 224 22.53 11.53 1.56
C SER A 224 22.25 10.31 0.68
N ASP A 225 21.57 10.46 -0.45
CA ASP A 225 21.33 9.36 -1.39
C ASP A 225 22.62 8.83 -2.03
N PHE A 226 23.69 9.65 -2.07
CA PHE A 226 25.02 9.19 -2.49
C PHE A 226 25.75 8.40 -1.40
N MET A 227 25.34 8.57 -0.13
CA MET A 227 25.95 7.92 1.02
C MET A 227 25.20 6.66 1.45
N ARG A 228 24.00 6.42 0.88
CA ARG A 228 23.21 5.22 1.13
C ARG A 228 23.60 4.11 0.16
N ASP A 229 23.83 2.94 0.71
CA ASP A 229 23.78 1.72 -0.10
C ASP A 229 22.32 1.53 -0.60
N LYS A 230 22.11 1.86 -1.88
CA LYS A 230 20.78 1.76 -2.51
C LYS A 230 20.20 0.35 -2.39
N SER A 231 21.03 -0.67 -2.48
CA SER A 231 20.61 -2.08 -2.38
C SER A 231 20.05 -2.40 -1.00
N SER A 232 20.67 -1.93 0.06
CA SER A 232 20.20 -2.13 1.44
C SER A 232 18.88 -1.39 1.73
N THR A 233 18.71 -0.18 1.21
CA THR A 233 17.46 0.58 1.39
C THR A 233 16.28 -0.06 0.66
N LEU A 234 16.50 -0.54 -0.57
CA LEU A 234 15.49 -1.23 -1.36
C LEU A 234 15.14 -2.59 -0.73
N LEU A 235 16.13 -3.30 -0.22
CA LEU A 235 15.94 -4.56 0.50
C LEU A 235 15.09 -4.35 1.76
N LEU A 236 15.35 -3.32 2.54
CA LEU A 236 14.57 -3.00 3.75
C LEU A 236 13.10 -2.70 3.43
N ARG A 237 12.84 -2.00 2.33
CA ARG A 237 11.47 -1.72 1.87
C ARG A 237 10.73 -3.02 1.53
N ALA A 238 11.30 -3.88 0.70
CA ALA A 238 10.72 -5.16 0.33
C ALA A 238 10.56 -6.10 1.55
N LEU A 239 11.53 -6.05 2.48
CA LEU A 239 11.54 -6.91 3.67
C LEU A 239 10.46 -6.51 4.70
N ARG A 240 10.13 -5.21 4.80
CA ARG A 240 9.21 -4.68 5.84
C ARG A 240 7.82 -5.32 5.77
N ASP A 241 7.20 -5.28 4.61
CA ASP A 241 5.83 -5.79 4.46
C ASP A 241 5.79 -7.32 4.39
N TRP A 242 6.85 -7.95 3.87
CA TRP A 242 6.99 -9.40 3.95
C TRP A 242 7.14 -9.86 5.41
N ALA A 243 7.96 -9.17 6.21
CA ALA A 243 8.12 -9.43 7.62
C ALA A 243 6.79 -9.30 8.39
N LEU A 244 5.95 -8.30 8.03
CA LEU A 244 4.61 -8.17 8.58
C LEU A 244 3.75 -9.39 8.23
N PHE A 245 3.69 -9.76 6.94
CA PHE A 245 2.83 -10.86 6.50
C PHE A 245 3.20 -12.21 7.10
N GLU A 246 4.50 -12.49 7.24
CA GLU A 246 4.96 -13.73 7.90
C GLU A 246 4.62 -13.78 9.39
N GLN A 247 4.44 -12.64 10.04
CA GLN A 247 4.11 -12.55 11.48
C GLN A 247 2.61 -12.39 11.76
N LEU A 248 1.75 -12.24 10.72
CA LEU A 248 0.30 -12.06 10.92
C LEU A 248 -0.34 -13.11 11.82
N PRO A 249 -0.02 -14.42 11.73
CA PRO A 249 -0.57 -15.40 12.66
C PRO A 249 -0.18 -15.15 14.12
N ASP A 250 1.05 -14.68 14.38
CA ASP A 250 1.59 -14.49 15.72
C ASP A 250 1.10 -13.21 16.41
N ILE A 251 0.78 -12.17 15.61
CA ILE A 251 0.35 -10.85 16.11
C ILE A 251 -1.17 -10.68 16.12
N SER A 252 -1.90 -11.60 15.49
CA SER A 252 -3.36 -11.57 15.46
C SER A 252 -3.96 -12.19 16.74
N ASN A 253 -5.13 -11.69 17.12
CA ASN A 253 -5.87 -12.18 18.27
C ASN A 253 -7.38 -12.19 18.00
N VAL A 254 -8.17 -12.76 18.94
CA VAL A 254 -9.62 -12.89 18.82
C VAL A 254 -10.37 -12.20 19.98
N ASN A 255 -9.85 -11.06 20.42
CA ASN A 255 -10.31 -10.35 21.61
C ASN A 255 -11.36 -9.25 21.30
N ALA A 256 -11.65 -8.97 20.02
CA ALA A 256 -12.62 -7.93 19.68
C ALA A 256 -14.05 -8.34 20.07
N GLU A 257 -14.73 -7.46 20.80
CA GLU A 257 -16.12 -7.65 21.24
C GLU A 257 -17.15 -7.23 20.19
N LYS A 258 -16.76 -6.32 19.28
CA LYS A 258 -17.59 -5.79 18.19
C LYS A 258 -17.26 -6.47 16.87
N SER A 259 -18.08 -6.23 15.87
CA SER A 259 -17.68 -6.48 14.48
C SER A 259 -16.43 -5.70 14.15
N THR A 260 -15.56 -6.23 13.28
CA THR A 260 -14.32 -5.53 12.93
C THR A 260 -14.25 -5.19 11.44
N PHE A 261 -13.68 -4.04 11.15
CA PHE A 261 -13.29 -3.64 9.79
C PHE A 261 -11.81 -3.27 9.78
N LYS A 262 -11.06 -3.87 8.86
CA LYS A 262 -9.61 -3.62 8.73
C LYS A 262 -9.25 -3.34 7.28
N PHE A 263 -8.53 -2.25 7.06
CA PHE A 263 -7.86 -1.95 5.80
C PHE A 263 -6.35 -1.94 6.04
N ILE A 264 -5.63 -2.77 5.30
CA ILE A 264 -4.19 -2.98 5.44
C ILE A 264 -3.53 -2.69 4.09
N ASP A 265 -2.78 -1.60 4.01
CA ASP A 265 -1.97 -1.21 2.87
C ASP A 265 -0.62 -1.96 2.91
N SER A 266 -0.26 -2.64 1.83
CA SER A 266 1.00 -3.38 1.69
C SER A 266 1.69 -3.10 0.37
N GLU A 267 2.95 -2.70 0.45
CA GLU A 267 3.85 -2.56 -0.71
C GLU A 267 4.60 -3.87 -1.04
N MET A 268 4.20 -5.02 -0.47
CA MET A 268 4.94 -6.27 -0.65
C MET A 268 5.10 -6.65 -2.12
N THR A 269 4.10 -6.38 -2.94
CA THR A 269 4.09 -6.70 -4.38
C THR A 269 4.63 -5.57 -5.27
N HIS A 270 4.92 -4.40 -4.67
CA HIS A 270 5.53 -3.28 -5.38
C HIS A 270 7.04 -3.49 -5.61
N ARG A 271 7.61 -2.79 -6.58
CA ARG A 271 9.07 -2.76 -6.81
C ARG A 271 9.83 -2.26 -5.56
N PRO A 272 11.01 -2.80 -5.25
CA PRO A 272 11.81 -3.76 -6.03
C PRO A 272 11.36 -5.21 -5.79
N TRP A 273 11.27 -5.99 -6.85
CA TRP A 273 10.93 -7.41 -6.76
C TRP A 273 12.18 -8.22 -6.46
N MET A 274 12.31 -8.65 -5.23
CA MET A 274 13.53 -9.30 -4.71
C MET A 274 13.30 -10.77 -4.34
N MET A 275 12.17 -11.36 -4.74
CA MET A 275 11.88 -12.76 -4.52
C MET A 275 12.36 -13.63 -5.67
N GLU A 276 12.80 -14.84 -5.33
CA GLU A 276 13.09 -15.90 -6.30
C GLU A 276 11.85 -16.79 -6.46
N LEU A 277 11.51 -17.10 -7.71
CA LEU A 277 10.34 -17.91 -8.04
C LEU A 277 10.43 -19.30 -7.34
N GLY A 278 9.34 -19.67 -6.67
CA GLY A 278 9.20 -20.96 -5.98
C GLY A 278 9.80 -21.05 -4.58
N LYS A 279 10.66 -20.13 -4.16
CA LYS A 279 11.37 -20.23 -2.87
C LYS A 279 10.90 -19.28 -1.78
N CYS A 280 10.16 -18.22 -2.11
CA CYS A 280 9.78 -17.15 -1.19
C CYS A 280 10.95 -16.70 -0.28
N ARG A 281 12.10 -16.45 -0.91
CA ARG A 281 13.30 -16.02 -0.24
C ARG A 281 13.80 -14.73 -0.87
N LEU A 282 14.03 -13.73 -0.04
CA LEU A 282 14.63 -12.48 -0.48
C LEU A 282 16.10 -12.67 -0.87
N GLN A 283 16.48 -12.05 -1.98
CA GLN A 283 17.86 -12.00 -2.45
C GLN A 283 18.33 -10.55 -2.54
N LYS A 284 19.48 -10.25 -1.97
CA LYS A 284 20.05 -8.90 -1.95
C LYS A 284 20.40 -8.39 -3.36
N ASP A 285 20.92 -9.25 -4.21
CA ASP A 285 21.41 -8.92 -5.56
C ASP A 285 20.61 -9.69 -6.63
N VAL A 286 19.28 -9.55 -6.60
CA VAL A 286 18.40 -10.20 -7.56
C VAL A 286 18.60 -9.63 -8.96
N LYS A 287 19.03 -10.47 -9.90
CA LYS A 287 18.88 -10.16 -11.32
C LYS A 287 17.41 -10.33 -11.71
N GLN A 288 16.85 -9.27 -12.29
CA GLN A 288 15.49 -9.35 -12.81
C GLN A 288 15.46 -10.32 -13.98
N HIS A 289 14.65 -11.35 -13.88
CA HIS A 289 14.47 -12.35 -14.91
C HIS A 289 13.16 -12.12 -15.66
N VAL A 290 13.27 -11.68 -16.90
CA VAL A 290 12.11 -11.39 -17.74
C VAL A 290 12.00 -12.49 -18.79
N ARG A 291 10.86 -13.17 -18.86
CA ARG A 291 10.54 -14.20 -19.87
C ARG A 291 10.44 -13.59 -21.27
N ASP A 292 10.53 -14.39 -22.29
CA ASP A 292 10.42 -13.95 -23.70
C ASP A 292 9.07 -13.26 -24.00
N ASP A 293 8.01 -13.64 -23.30
CA ASP A 293 6.69 -13.00 -23.37
C ASP A 293 6.61 -11.66 -22.63
N GLY A 294 7.63 -11.30 -21.86
CA GLY A 294 7.73 -10.04 -21.12
C GLY A 294 7.27 -10.10 -19.68
N LEU A 295 6.89 -11.27 -19.16
CA LEU A 295 6.60 -11.47 -17.74
C LEU A 295 7.88 -11.36 -16.91
N ASN A 296 7.85 -10.59 -15.83
CA ASN A 296 8.94 -10.55 -14.86
C ASN A 296 8.74 -11.64 -13.80
N GLU A 297 9.59 -12.66 -13.80
CA GLU A 297 9.48 -13.78 -12.86
C GLU A 297 9.68 -13.38 -11.38
N ASN A 298 10.46 -12.35 -11.11
CA ASN A 298 10.64 -11.86 -9.74
C ASN A 298 9.36 -11.13 -9.24
N HIS A 299 8.62 -10.48 -10.14
CA HIS A 299 7.31 -9.92 -9.81
C HIS A 299 6.33 -11.04 -9.50
N LEU A 300 6.17 -12.00 -10.41
CA LEU A 300 5.32 -13.17 -10.19
C LEU A 300 5.69 -13.92 -8.90
N ALA A 301 6.99 -14.10 -8.62
CA ALA A 301 7.46 -14.70 -7.38
C ALA A 301 7.02 -13.93 -6.13
N THR A 302 7.08 -12.60 -6.20
CA THR A 302 6.69 -11.74 -5.09
C THR A 302 5.18 -11.83 -4.83
N GLU A 303 4.35 -11.85 -5.88
CA GLU A 303 2.91 -12.04 -5.81
C GLU A 303 2.55 -13.42 -5.22
N VAL A 304 3.18 -14.49 -5.70
CA VAL A 304 3.03 -15.86 -5.17
C VAL A 304 3.39 -15.91 -3.69
N CYS A 305 4.49 -15.27 -3.28
CA CYS A 305 4.93 -15.27 -1.90
C CYS A 305 3.98 -14.46 -0.99
N ALA A 306 3.43 -13.35 -1.48
CA ALA A 306 2.41 -12.61 -0.75
C ALA A 306 1.16 -13.48 -0.49
N LEU A 307 0.68 -14.19 -1.51
CA LEU A 307 -0.45 -15.10 -1.37
C LEU A 307 -0.14 -16.26 -0.41
N ARG A 308 1.06 -16.84 -0.46
CA ARG A 308 1.46 -17.91 0.48
C ARG A 308 1.55 -17.44 1.91
N SER A 309 2.08 -16.25 2.16
CA SER A 309 2.12 -15.67 3.52
C SER A 309 0.70 -15.40 4.05
N LEU A 310 -0.18 -14.85 3.22
CA LEU A 310 -1.59 -14.65 3.58
C LEU A 310 -2.32 -15.98 3.82
N SER A 311 -1.99 -17.05 3.07
CA SER A 311 -2.61 -18.37 3.30
C SER A 311 -2.29 -18.95 4.67
N LYS A 312 -1.11 -18.65 5.24
CA LYS A 312 -0.77 -19.01 6.63
C LYS A 312 -1.69 -18.29 7.62
N TRP A 313 -1.95 -17.01 7.37
CA TRP A 313 -2.89 -16.24 8.19
C TRP A 313 -4.32 -16.79 8.12
N PHE A 314 -4.77 -17.20 6.94
CA PHE A 314 -6.06 -17.86 6.78
C PHE A 314 -6.11 -19.23 7.48
N GLY A 315 -4.99 -19.95 7.53
CA GLY A 315 -4.82 -21.15 8.36
C GLY A 315 -5.07 -20.85 9.83
N TRP A 316 -4.41 -19.81 10.36
CA TRP A 316 -4.64 -19.33 11.73
C TRP A 316 -6.11 -18.93 11.97
N MET A 317 -6.76 -18.22 11.02
CA MET A 317 -8.18 -17.88 11.14
C MET A 317 -9.08 -19.11 11.23
N ARG A 318 -8.75 -20.20 10.49
CA ARG A 318 -9.49 -21.47 10.55
C ARG A 318 -9.28 -22.13 11.92
N GLU A 319 -8.06 -22.16 12.43
CA GLU A 319 -7.72 -22.70 13.77
C GLU A 319 -8.43 -21.94 14.89
N GLN A 320 -8.57 -20.61 14.76
CA GLN A 320 -9.30 -19.77 15.70
C GLN A 320 -10.84 -19.85 15.54
N GLY A 321 -11.34 -20.49 14.49
CA GLY A 321 -12.76 -20.60 14.19
C GLY A 321 -13.42 -19.30 13.71
N ILE A 322 -12.63 -18.38 13.15
CA ILE A 322 -13.12 -17.07 12.66
C ILE A 322 -13.10 -16.95 11.14
N TYR A 323 -12.63 -17.96 10.41
CA TYR A 323 -12.53 -17.88 8.95
C TYR A 323 -13.89 -17.70 8.29
N ASP A 324 -14.91 -18.41 8.75
CA ASP A 324 -16.25 -18.39 8.17
C ASP A 324 -16.99 -17.08 8.44
N ASN A 325 -16.81 -16.49 9.63
CA ASN A 325 -17.39 -15.20 9.96
C ASN A 325 -16.52 -13.99 9.52
N THR A 326 -15.51 -14.23 8.69
CA THR A 326 -14.64 -13.19 8.15
C THR A 326 -14.83 -13.06 6.64
N ARG A 327 -15.23 -11.86 6.17
CA ARG A 327 -15.10 -11.47 4.76
C ARG A 327 -13.67 -11.03 4.53
N ILE A 328 -13.03 -11.59 3.51
CA ILE A 328 -11.63 -11.29 3.14
C ILE A 328 -11.60 -10.77 1.72
N ILE A 329 -11.03 -9.59 1.54
CA ILE A 329 -10.84 -8.94 0.25
C ILE A 329 -9.35 -8.71 0.07
N LEU A 330 -8.79 -9.28 -0.99
CA LEU A 330 -7.42 -8.99 -1.43
C LEU A 330 -7.53 -8.27 -2.76
N ALA A 331 -6.97 -7.09 -2.86
CA ALA A 331 -7.07 -6.30 -4.08
C ALA A 331 -5.83 -5.44 -4.28
N SER A 332 -5.51 -5.13 -5.54
CA SER A 332 -4.50 -4.14 -5.83
C SER A 332 -5.13 -2.79 -6.21
N ASP A 333 -4.36 -1.75 -6.01
CA ASP A 333 -4.67 -0.41 -6.48
C ASP A 333 -4.54 -0.30 -8.00
N HIS A 334 -3.48 -0.90 -8.59
CA HIS A 334 -3.23 -1.03 -10.03
C HIS A 334 -2.37 -2.25 -10.32
N GLY A 335 -2.12 -2.56 -11.59
CA GLY A 335 -1.15 -3.55 -12.04
C GLY A 335 0.19 -2.94 -12.48
N GLN A 336 1.00 -3.72 -13.20
CA GLN A 336 2.30 -3.32 -13.74
C GLN A 336 2.41 -3.62 -15.26
N PRO A 337 3.30 -2.93 -15.98
CA PRO A 337 3.45 -3.11 -17.42
C PRO A 337 4.27 -4.35 -17.82
N ASP A 338 4.14 -5.45 -17.11
CA ASP A 338 4.82 -6.73 -17.37
C ASP A 338 3.83 -7.89 -17.60
N SER A 339 2.57 -7.57 -17.90
CA SER A 339 1.54 -8.55 -18.24
C SER A 339 1.63 -8.97 -19.71
N PRO A 340 1.98 -10.24 -20.04
CA PRO A 340 1.97 -10.74 -21.41
C PRO A 340 0.59 -10.66 -22.05
N GLU A 341 -0.45 -11.00 -21.29
CA GLU A 341 -1.83 -10.99 -21.76
C GLU A 341 -2.29 -9.58 -22.16
N ALA A 342 -2.02 -8.59 -21.30
CA ALA A 342 -2.38 -7.20 -21.60
C ALA A 342 -1.57 -6.64 -22.77
N LYS A 343 -0.26 -6.91 -22.83
CA LYS A 343 0.58 -6.50 -23.97
C LYS A 343 0.07 -7.01 -25.29
N SER A 344 -0.34 -8.29 -25.35
CA SER A 344 -0.84 -8.90 -26.58
C SER A 344 -2.19 -8.33 -27.02
N ARG A 345 -3.06 -7.95 -26.09
CA ARG A 345 -4.43 -7.51 -26.35
C ARG A 345 -4.60 -5.99 -26.45
N LEU A 346 -3.85 -5.24 -25.63
CA LEU A 346 -3.96 -3.79 -25.50
C LEU A 346 -2.78 -3.03 -26.13
N SER A 347 -2.05 -3.64 -27.07
CA SER A 347 -0.85 -3.06 -27.69
C SER A 347 -1.00 -1.56 -27.97
N GLY A 348 -0.11 -0.76 -27.38
CA GLY A 348 -0.04 0.69 -27.54
C GLY A 348 -1.01 1.51 -26.67
N MET A 349 -1.81 0.88 -25.80
CA MET A 349 -2.72 1.60 -24.90
C MET A 349 -2.32 1.44 -23.43
N ASP A 350 -2.36 0.21 -22.92
CA ASP A 350 -2.03 -0.14 -21.54
C ASP A 350 -1.40 -1.53 -21.51
N ASP A 351 -0.27 -1.67 -20.82
CA ASP A 351 0.49 -2.92 -20.74
C ASP A 351 0.13 -3.75 -19.49
N GLY A 352 -1.03 -3.54 -18.91
CA GLY A 352 -1.52 -4.27 -17.73
C GLY A 352 -1.69 -3.42 -16.47
N VAL A 353 -1.33 -2.14 -16.52
CA VAL A 353 -1.44 -1.24 -15.36
C VAL A 353 -2.90 -1.08 -14.89
N ALA A 354 -3.86 -1.07 -15.83
CA ALA A 354 -5.28 -0.96 -15.52
C ALA A 354 -5.89 -2.28 -14.99
N ALA A 355 -5.22 -3.43 -15.15
CA ALA A 355 -5.71 -4.71 -14.69
C ALA A 355 -5.41 -4.92 -13.19
N ALA A 356 -6.32 -4.46 -12.33
CA ALA A 356 -6.19 -4.65 -10.90
C ALA A 356 -6.48 -6.10 -10.48
N PHE A 357 -5.79 -6.55 -9.46
CA PHE A 357 -6.05 -7.82 -8.80
C PHE A 357 -7.24 -7.70 -7.86
N PHE A 358 -8.15 -8.67 -7.86
CA PHE A 358 -9.27 -8.71 -6.93
C PHE A 358 -9.71 -10.14 -6.61
N LEU A 359 -9.50 -10.56 -5.38
CA LEU A 359 -10.00 -11.79 -4.79
C LEU A 359 -10.94 -11.46 -3.63
N MET A 360 -12.06 -12.13 -3.53
CA MET A 360 -12.98 -12.00 -2.41
C MET A 360 -13.46 -13.35 -1.90
N LYS A 361 -13.42 -13.54 -0.58
CA LYS A 361 -14.13 -14.57 0.16
C LYS A 361 -15.19 -13.90 1.03
N ASP A 362 -16.45 -14.23 0.79
CA ASP A 362 -17.57 -13.73 1.59
C ASP A 362 -17.81 -14.58 2.84
N PHE A 363 -18.66 -14.11 3.74
CA PHE A 363 -19.05 -14.85 4.94
C PHE A 363 -19.59 -16.24 4.58
N ASN A 364 -19.18 -17.24 5.33
CA ASN A 364 -19.59 -18.65 5.17
C ASN A 364 -19.34 -19.22 3.76
N ALA A 365 -18.46 -18.61 2.98
CA ALA A 365 -18.12 -19.11 1.66
C ALA A 365 -17.28 -20.38 1.76
N ASP A 366 -17.83 -21.51 1.32
CA ASP A 366 -17.22 -22.82 1.33
C ASP A 366 -17.42 -23.53 -0.03
N TYR A 367 -16.72 -23.03 -1.04
CA TYR A 367 -16.66 -23.58 -2.38
C TYR A 367 -15.21 -23.60 -2.88
N PRO A 368 -14.87 -24.44 -3.86
CA PRO A 368 -13.54 -24.41 -4.47
C PRO A 368 -13.26 -23.01 -5.04
N PHE A 369 -11.97 -22.64 -5.07
CA PHE A 369 -11.55 -21.42 -5.76
C PHE A 369 -12.18 -21.34 -7.16
N LYS A 370 -12.75 -20.18 -7.50
CA LYS A 370 -13.41 -19.98 -8.80
C LYS A 370 -13.06 -18.62 -9.40
N GLU A 371 -13.13 -18.54 -10.72
CA GLU A 371 -13.05 -17.30 -11.49
C GLU A 371 -14.44 -16.74 -11.75
N SER A 372 -14.60 -15.42 -11.65
CA SER A 372 -15.74 -14.64 -12.15
C SER A 372 -15.23 -13.66 -13.22
N LYS A 373 -15.94 -13.60 -14.34
CA LYS A 373 -15.71 -12.63 -15.42
C LYS A 373 -16.63 -11.41 -15.35
N GLU A 374 -17.28 -11.22 -14.22
CA GLU A 374 -18.08 -10.02 -14.00
C GLU A 374 -17.19 -8.78 -14.07
N LEU A 375 -17.69 -7.75 -14.77
CA LEU A 375 -17.03 -6.48 -14.88
C LEU A 375 -17.06 -5.77 -13.54
N THR A 376 -15.89 -5.56 -12.95
CA THR A 376 -15.73 -4.92 -11.64
C THR A 376 -14.69 -3.79 -11.68
N SER A 377 -14.54 -3.09 -10.58
CA SER A 377 -13.48 -2.13 -10.35
C SER A 377 -13.04 -2.19 -8.88
N ASN A 378 -11.79 -1.88 -8.59
CA ASN A 378 -11.30 -1.81 -7.22
C ASN A 378 -12.03 -0.75 -6.35
N LYS A 379 -12.67 0.25 -6.95
CA LYS A 379 -13.54 1.20 -6.24
C LYS A 379 -14.83 0.57 -5.70
N ASN A 380 -15.22 -0.63 -6.17
CA ASN A 380 -16.39 -1.33 -5.65
C ASN A 380 -16.19 -1.89 -4.23
N ILE A 381 -14.97 -1.94 -3.72
CA ILE A 381 -14.65 -2.49 -2.38
C ILE A 381 -15.47 -1.79 -1.29
N GLY A 382 -15.51 -0.46 -1.28
CA GLY A 382 -16.32 0.32 -0.32
C GLY A 382 -17.81 0.01 -0.40
N GLU A 383 -18.34 -0.28 -1.61
CA GLU A 383 -19.73 -0.66 -1.82
C GLU A 383 -20.03 -2.07 -1.32
N ILE A 384 -19.12 -3.01 -1.56
CA ILE A 384 -19.22 -4.39 -1.07
C ILE A 384 -19.27 -4.42 0.46
N ILE A 385 -18.41 -3.62 1.12
CA ILE A 385 -18.40 -3.50 2.58
C ILE A 385 -19.73 -2.95 3.10
N ALA A 386 -20.34 -2.00 2.37
CA ALA A 386 -21.65 -1.45 2.66
C ALA A 386 -22.83 -2.39 2.28
N GLY A 387 -22.56 -3.65 1.91
CA GLY A 387 -23.57 -4.64 1.57
C GLY A 387 -24.10 -4.58 0.14
N ARG A 388 -23.43 -3.84 -0.75
CA ARG A 388 -23.75 -3.77 -2.18
C ARG A 388 -22.97 -4.82 -2.99
N PRO A 389 -23.44 -5.21 -4.19
CA PRO A 389 -22.73 -6.17 -5.03
C PRO A 389 -21.38 -5.59 -5.55
N ALA A 390 -20.43 -6.49 -5.83
CA ALA A 390 -19.14 -6.12 -6.43
C ALA A 390 -19.26 -5.63 -7.89
N ARG A 391 -20.45 -5.70 -8.45
CA ARG A 391 -20.74 -5.39 -9.85
C ARG A 391 -20.93 -3.89 -10.06
N GLU A 392 -20.29 -3.35 -11.08
CA GLU A 392 -20.46 -1.97 -11.52
C GLU A 392 -21.32 -1.86 -12.79
N ASP A 393 -21.98 -0.72 -12.96
CA ASP A 393 -22.58 -0.36 -14.24
C ASP A 393 -21.46 -0.24 -15.29
N ILE A 394 -21.49 -1.11 -16.29
CA ILE A 394 -20.49 -1.22 -17.35
C ILE A 394 -20.26 0.08 -18.12
N HIS A 395 -21.26 0.99 -18.11
CA HIS A 395 -21.17 2.28 -18.81
C HIS A 395 -20.43 3.37 -18.00
N ARG A 396 -19.90 3.06 -16.81
CA ARG A 396 -19.26 4.03 -15.91
C ARG A 396 -17.93 3.58 -15.33
N ARG A 397 -17.31 2.55 -15.85
CA ARG A 397 -15.96 2.19 -15.42
C ARG A 397 -14.97 3.20 -15.99
N THR A 398 -14.17 3.80 -15.13
CA THR A 398 -13.21 4.85 -15.51
C THR A 398 -11.82 4.52 -15.03
N PHE A 399 -10.83 4.83 -15.85
CA PHE A 399 -9.42 4.72 -15.55
C PHE A 399 -8.73 6.07 -15.76
N PHE A 400 -8.01 6.52 -14.75
CA PHE A 400 -7.31 7.80 -14.78
C PHE A 400 -5.80 7.59 -14.93
N LYS A 401 -5.22 8.16 -15.99
CA LYS A 401 -3.77 8.14 -16.24
C LYS A 401 -3.19 9.52 -16.00
N GLY A 402 -2.57 9.70 -14.83
CA GLY A 402 -2.05 11.01 -14.46
C GLY A 402 -1.40 11.05 -13.07
N ALA A 403 -1.23 12.25 -12.56
CA ALA A 403 -0.56 12.51 -11.29
C ALA A 403 -1.34 13.54 -10.45
N PRO A 404 -1.21 13.49 -9.12
CA PRO A 404 -1.81 14.49 -8.24
C PRO A 404 -1.05 15.80 -8.32
N LYS A 405 -1.78 16.90 -8.10
CA LYS A 405 -1.29 18.20 -7.70
C LYS A 405 -1.72 18.49 -6.24
N MET A 406 -1.64 19.73 -5.81
CA MET A 406 -2.03 20.08 -4.44
C MET A 406 -3.54 19.94 -4.18
N ASP A 407 -4.35 20.31 -5.15
CA ASP A 407 -5.82 20.47 -5.06
C ASP A 407 -6.60 19.65 -6.07
N ASP A 408 -5.93 19.11 -7.12
CA ASP A 408 -6.54 18.32 -8.18
C ASP A 408 -5.65 17.17 -8.67
N PHE A 409 -6.21 16.31 -9.53
CA PHE A 409 -5.47 15.36 -10.35
C PHE A 409 -5.35 15.90 -11.79
N ASN A 410 -4.16 15.82 -12.37
CA ASN A 410 -3.91 16.21 -13.74
C ASN A 410 -3.55 14.99 -14.60
N GLY A 411 -4.32 14.73 -15.64
CA GLY A 411 -4.11 13.58 -16.51
C GLY A 411 -5.24 13.34 -17.48
N GLN A 412 -5.26 12.15 -18.06
CA GLN A 412 -6.26 11.68 -19.03
C GLN A 412 -7.22 10.72 -18.35
N LEU A 413 -8.52 10.87 -18.63
CA LEU A 413 -9.57 9.97 -18.21
C LEU A 413 -9.98 9.08 -19.37
N PHE A 414 -10.09 7.79 -19.13
CA PHE A 414 -10.62 6.81 -20.06
C PHE A 414 -11.92 6.22 -19.52
N ILE A 415 -12.90 6.02 -20.39
CA ILE A 415 -14.12 5.27 -20.10
C ILE A 415 -13.96 3.89 -20.71
N ILE A 416 -14.23 2.84 -19.91
CA ILE A 416 -14.14 1.45 -20.33
C ILE A 416 -15.52 0.81 -20.24
N ASP A 417 -16.19 0.60 -21.37
CA ASP A 417 -17.56 0.12 -21.47
C ASP A 417 -17.68 -1.37 -21.83
N GLY A 418 -16.66 -2.16 -21.51
CA GLY A 418 -16.58 -3.61 -21.72
C GLY A 418 -15.39 -4.22 -21.02
N PRO A 419 -14.94 -5.42 -21.44
CA PRO A 419 -13.78 -6.08 -20.85
C PRO A 419 -12.52 -5.23 -20.91
N ILE A 420 -11.72 -5.22 -19.83
CA ILE A 420 -10.50 -4.40 -19.75
C ILE A 420 -9.44 -4.80 -20.77
N LEU A 421 -9.40 -6.07 -21.17
CA LEU A 421 -8.48 -6.59 -22.17
C LEU A 421 -9.04 -6.53 -23.60
N ASP A 422 -10.16 -5.85 -23.83
CA ASP A 422 -10.69 -5.55 -25.14
C ASP A 422 -10.40 -4.09 -25.49
N LYS A 423 -9.51 -3.87 -26.45
CA LYS A 423 -9.12 -2.53 -26.92
C LYS A 423 -10.30 -1.67 -27.37
N GLN A 424 -11.36 -2.30 -27.90
CA GLN A 424 -12.57 -1.61 -28.36
C GLN A 424 -13.41 -1.04 -27.20
N SER A 425 -13.21 -1.56 -25.98
CA SER A 425 -13.89 -1.08 -24.79
C SER A 425 -13.38 0.28 -24.31
N TRP A 426 -12.19 0.72 -24.76
CA TRP A 426 -11.51 1.91 -24.27
C TRP A 426 -11.86 3.16 -25.09
N LYS A 427 -12.31 4.20 -24.42
CA LYS A 427 -12.63 5.51 -25.00
C LYS A 427 -11.96 6.61 -24.18
N GLU A 428 -11.18 7.47 -24.81
CA GLU A 428 -10.67 8.69 -24.18
C GLU A 428 -11.82 9.68 -23.99
N HIS A 429 -11.88 10.32 -22.82
CA HIS A 429 -12.95 11.26 -22.45
C HIS A 429 -12.47 12.70 -22.48
#